data_e2b86fade13b66bb0bbd5c28a99ba87a
#
_entry.id   e2b86fade13b66bb0bbd5c28a99ba87a
#
_cell.length_a   1.000
_cell.length_b   1.000
_cell.length_c   1.000
_cell.angle_alpha   90.00
_cell.angle_beta   90.00
_cell.angle_gamma   90.00
#
_symmetry.space_group_name_H-M   'P 1'
#
loop_
_entity.id
_entity.type
_entity.pdbx_description
1 polymer ?
#
loop_
_entity_poly.entity_id
_entity_poly.type
_entity_poly.pdbx_seq_one_letter_code
_entity_poly.pdbx_strand_id
1 'polypeptide(L)'
;MVNMGEATENDRKKIVIRKDSKAFFHNNVDYCVGTGRMGLALTEEYQEELRLVQKEIGFKHIRGHGLFCDDMAIFQTYEEDGKVRVEYNYTYLDRVMDAYKKVGLRPFLELGFMPKKLASGSQTIFYWQGNTTPPKDYDMWCNMVRSLLRHLMGRYGEEEVIQWPIEVWNEPNLCGFWENADMQEYFKLFHRTFDAIKEVNPGFRVGGPAVCGGTDEKWIQAFMEYCHENHIPVDFVTRHHYTIDPPECIGHYAYSELMKAEDGFANLKTTRDIIDSFPEYKGLQIHITEFNSSYTPQGVIHDTNLNAALIAQQLSRLGDVNESYSYWTFGDVFEELGVPFTPFHGGFGLVANG
;
A
#
# COMPACT_ATOMS: atom_id res chain seq x y z
N MET A 1 -20.31 25.97 -14.31
CA MET A 1 -20.77 26.77 -13.16
C MET A 1 -21.73 25.92 -12.37
N VAL A 2 -21.24 25.33 -11.30
CA VAL A 2 -22.06 24.58 -10.36
C VAL A 2 -22.92 25.62 -9.63
N ASN A 3 -24.24 25.47 -9.76
CA ASN A 3 -25.21 26.35 -9.12
C ASN A 3 -25.17 26.03 -7.60
N MET A 4 -24.43 26.81 -6.82
CA MET A 4 -24.50 26.76 -5.36
C MET A 4 -25.83 27.37 -4.95
N GLY A 5 -26.87 26.53 -4.88
CA GLY A 5 -28.15 26.91 -4.32
C GLY A 5 -27.94 27.39 -2.88
N GLU A 6 -28.49 28.56 -2.54
CA GLU A 6 -28.53 29.03 -1.15
C GLU A 6 -29.23 27.98 -0.29
N ALA A 7 -28.52 27.47 0.71
CA ALA A 7 -29.09 26.54 1.68
C ALA A 7 -30.27 27.24 2.40
N THR A 8 -31.45 26.66 2.30
CA THR A 8 -32.61 27.16 2.98
C THR A 8 -32.47 26.96 4.50
N GLU A 9 -33.17 27.77 5.31
CA GLU A 9 -33.08 27.72 6.79
C GLU A 9 -33.46 26.33 7.37
N ASN A 10 -34.14 25.48 6.58
CA ASN A 10 -34.50 24.11 6.92
C ASN A 10 -33.37 23.10 6.74
N ASP A 11 -32.26 23.44 6.07
CA ASP A 11 -31.12 22.54 5.81
C ASP A 11 -30.05 22.59 6.92
N ARG A 12 -30.28 23.39 7.97
CA ARG A 12 -29.34 23.48 9.10
C ARG A 12 -29.46 22.25 10.00
N LYS A 13 -28.54 21.31 9.86
CA LYS A 13 -28.40 20.19 10.81
C LYS A 13 -27.98 20.73 12.17
N LYS A 14 -28.76 20.45 13.22
CA LYS A 14 -28.39 20.79 14.58
C LYS A 14 -27.43 19.79 15.15
N ILE A 15 -26.20 20.21 15.42
CA ILE A 15 -25.21 19.38 16.13
C ILE A 15 -25.40 19.64 17.63
N VAL A 16 -25.62 18.56 18.38
CA VAL A 16 -25.75 18.61 19.85
C VAL A 16 -24.58 17.91 20.49
N ILE A 17 -23.69 18.66 21.12
CA ILE A 17 -22.57 18.11 21.90
C ILE A 17 -23.03 17.99 23.36
N ARG A 18 -23.02 16.77 23.92
CA ARG A 18 -23.39 16.51 25.29
C ARG A 18 -22.16 16.34 26.15
N LYS A 19 -22.10 16.97 27.31
CA LYS A 19 -20.97 16.89 28.25
C LYS A 19 -20.71 15.48 28.81
N ASP A 20 -21.76 14.68 28.89
CA ASP A 20 -21.77 13.31 29.42
C ASP A 20 -21.58 12.25 28.34
N SER A 21 -21.57 12.65 27.09
CA SER A 21 -21.29 11.75 25.97
C SER A 21 -19.79 11.46 25.89
N LYS A 22 -19.44 10.18 25.99
CA LYS A 22 -18.07 9.70 25.79
C LYS A 22 -18.05 8.79 24.58
N ALA A 23 -17.11 9.02 23.67
CA ALA A 23 -16.78 8.13 22.58
C ALA A 23 -15.32 7.68 22.72
N PHE A 24 -15.04 6.44 22.43
CA PHE A 24 -13.68 5.97 22.28
C PHE A 24 -13.21 6.36 20.88
N PHE A 25 -12.01 6.92 20.78
CA PHE A 25 -11.35 7.19 19.51
C PHE A 25 -10.05 6.40 19.48
N HIS A 26 -9.92 5.52 18.49
CA HIS A 26 -8.71 4.76 18.26
C HIS A 26 -7.66 5.65 17.57
N ASN A 27 -6.78 6.23 18.37
CA ASN A 27 -5.78 7.18 17.87
C ASN A 27 -4.62 6.47 17.19
N ASN A 28 -4.82 6.04 15.97
CA ASN A 28 -3.83 5.38 15.13
C ASN A 28 -3.78 5.99 13.72
N VAL A 29 -4.16 7.28 13.61
CA VAL A 29 -4.18 8.03 12.34
C VAL A 29 -2.80 8.24 11.74
N ASP A 30 -1.77 8.20 12.57
CA ASP A 30 -0.36 8.35 12.24
C ASP A 30 0.37 7.01 12.01
N TYR A 31 -0.37 5.90 11.91
CA TYR A 31 0.24 4.57 11.82
C TYR A 31 1.07 4.39 10.55
N CYS A 32 0.56 4.76 9.39
CA CYS A 32 1.25 4.59 8.12
C CYS A 32 0.87 5.70 7.13
N VAL A 33 1.76 5.99 6.22
CA VAL A 33 1.53 6.84 5.05
C VAL A 33 2.05 6.16 3.79
N GLY A 34 1.37 6.39 2.66
CA GLY A 34 1.77 5.87 1.36
C GLY A 34 2.81 6.76 0.67
N THR A 35 3.58 6.16 -0.18
CA THR A 35 4.47 6.81 -1.15
C THR A 35 4.45 6.06 -2.47
N GLY A 36 4.84 6.70 -3.55
CA GLY A 36 5.01 6.05 -4.84
C GLY A 36 6.21 5.08 -4.88
N ARG A 37 6.91 5.06 -5.99
CA ARG A 37 8.06 4.18 -6.23
C ARG A 37 9.18 4.41 -5.22
N MET A 38 9.72 3.34 -4.65
CA MET A 38 10.75 3.41 -3.62
C MET A 38 12.03 4.12 -4.10
N GLY A 39 12.38 4.02 -5.37
CA GLY A 39 13.53 4.71 -5.96
C GLY A 39 13.45 6.24 -5.90
N LEU A 40 12.25 6.83 -5.80
CA LEU A 40 12.07 8.27 -5.60
C LEU A 40 12.66 8.76 -4.29
N ALA A 41 12.70 7.91 -3.27
CA ALA A 41 13.29 8.26 -1.98
C ALA A 41 14.81 8.53 -2.03
N LEU A 42 15.44 8.32 -3.20
CA LEU A 42 16.84 8.70 -3.46
C LEU A 42 17.00 10.15 -3.91
N THR A 43 15.89 10.87 -4.18
CA THR A 43 15.91 12.27 -4.62
C THR A 43 15.83 13.23 -3.42
N GLU A 44 16.40 14.43 -3.55
CA GLU A 44 16.40 15.42 -2.47
C GLU A 44 15.00 16.01 -2.26
N GLU A 45 14.26 16.29 -3.32
CA GLU A 45 12.90 16.83 -3.26
C GLU A 45 11.98 15.92 -2.43
N TYR A 46 12.02 14.63 -2.70
CA TYR A 46 11.28 13.64 -1.89
C TYR A 46 11.66 13.70 -0.41
N GLN A 47 12.97 13.80 -0.12
CA GLN A 47 13.45 13.85 1.26
C GLN A 47 13.06 15.14 1.97
N GLU A 48 12.97 16.26 1.26
CA GLU A 48 12.50 17.54 1.82
C GLU A 48 11.03 17.48 2.19
N GLU A 49 10.17 17.00 1.29
CA GLU A 49 8.75 16.78 1.56
C GLU A 49 8.53 15.82 2.73
N LEU A 50 9.27 14.70 2.75
CA LEU A 50 9.17 13.71 3.82
C LEU A 50 9.57 14.30 5.18
N ARG A 51 10.62 15.10 5.23
CA ARG A 51 11.02 15.80 6.47
C ARG A 51 9.94 16.76 6.96
N LEU A 52 9.26 17.46 6.03
CA LEU A 52 8.17 18.36 6.37
C LEU A 52 7.00 17.59 6.98
N VAL A 53 6.53 16.55 6.31
CA VAL A 53 5.41 15.72 6.77
C VAL A 53 5.72 15.08 8.13
N GLN A 54 6.93 14.56 8.31
CA GLN A 54 7.32 13.97 9.58
C GLN A 54 7.40 14.98 10.73
N LYS A 55 7.81 16.20 10.45
CA LYS A 55 7.81 17.29 11.43
C LYS A 55 6.39 17.68 11.87
N GLU A 56 5.45 17.74 10.92
CA GLU A 56 4.09 18.25 11.18
C GLU A 56 3.11 17.16 11.66
N ILE A 57 3.28 15.90 11.21
CA ILE A 57 2.37 14.79 11.53
C ILE A 57 3.08 13.70 12.33
N GLY A 58 4.24 13.22 11.88
CA GLY A 58 5.03 12.20 12.56
C GLY A 58 4.47 10.78 12.38
N PHE A 59 4.31 10.34 11.15
CA PHE A 59 3.91 8.97 10.84
C PHE A 59 4.89 7.94 11.41
N LYS A 60 4.40 6.75 11.73
CA LYS A 60 5.20 5.63 12.28
C LYS A 60 5.77 4.74 11.19
N HIS A 61 4.98 4.53 10.11
CA HIS A 61 5.37 3.68 8.98
C HIS A 61 5.20 4.40 7.65
N ILE A 62 5.92 3.89 6.64
CA ILE A 62 5.78 4.30 5.25
C ILE A 62 5.74 3.08 4.34
N ARG A 63 4.78 3.05 3.41
CA ARG A 63 4.59 1.99 2.42
C ARG A 63 4.76 2.53 1.02
N GLY A 64 5.54 1.87 0.19
CA GLY A 64 5.77 2.26 -1.19
C GLY A 64 6.03 1.08 -2.11
N HIS A 65 5.82 1.31 -3.40
CA HIS A 65 5.96 0.32 -4.45
C HIS A 65 7.41 0.05 -4.87
N GLY A 66 7.61 -1.08 -5.52
CA GLY A 66 8.78 -1.31 -6.33
C GLY A 66 10.07 -1.59 -5.59
N LEU A 67 10.00 -2.18 -4.39
CA LEU A 67 11.18 -2.59 -3.62
C LEU A 67 12.16 -3.42 -4.44
N PHE A 68 11.66 -4.34 -5.27
CA PHE A 68 12.47 -5.24 -6.09
C PHE A 68 12.58 -4.82 -7.56
N CYS A 69 12.10 -3.64 -7.92
CA CYS A 69 12.26 -3.13 -9.29
C CYS A 69 13.73 -2.96 -9.67
N ASP A 70 14.02 -3.03 -10.96
CA ASP A 70 15.40 -3.02 -11.47
C ASP A 70 16.18 -1.75 -11.14
N ASP A 71 15.50 -0.61 -10.94
CA ASP A 71 16.12 0.65 -10.51
C ASP A 71 16.62 0.63 -9.06
N MET A 72 16.06 -0.25 -8.20
CA MET A 72 16.61 -0.51 -6.87
C MET A 72 17.82 -1.46 -6.90
N ALA A 73 18.07 -2.10 -8.04
CA ALA A 73 19.24 -2.92 -8.36
C ALA A 73 19.52 -4.08 -7.39
N ILE A 74 18.49 -4.55 -6.65
CA ILE A 74 18.68 -5.59 -5.62
C ILE A 74 19.05 -6.93 -6.26
N PHE A 75 18.33 -7.36 -7.30
CA PHE A 75 18.52 -8.67 -7.94
C PHE A 75 19.39 -8.57 -9.18
N GLN A 76 20.58 -9.14 -9.12
CA GLN A 76 21.51 -9.17 -10.24
C GLN A 76 21.85 -10.62 -10.65
N THR A 77 22.04 -10.82 -11.93
CA THR A 77 22.51 -12.10 -12.46
C THR A 77 23.68 -11.91 -13.43
N TYR A 78 24.62 -12.83 -13.40
CA TYR A 78 25.73 -12.92 -14.36
C TYR A 78 26.00 -14.39 -14.71
N GLU A 79 26.73 -14.63 -15.79
CA GLU A 79 27.15 -15.97 -16.19
C GLU A 79 28.58 -16.20 -15.74
N GLU A 80 28.82 -17.35 -15.10
CA GLU A 80 30.14 -17.84 -14.73
C GLU A 80 30.22 -19.35 -15.04
N ASP A 81 31.17 -19.75 -15.83
CA ASP A 81 31.39 -21.17 -16.26
C ASP A 81 30.10 -21.81 -16.84
N GLY A 82 29.33 -21.06 -17.64
CA GLY A 82 28.08 -21.50 -18.24
C GLY A 82 26.93 -21.70 -17.27
N LYS A 83 27.04 -21.17 -16.04
CA LYS A 83 25.99 -21.18 -15.01
C LYS A 83 25.55 -19.77 -14.67
N VAL A 84 24.24 -19.58 -14.51
CA VAL A 84 23.70 -18.34 -13.99
C VAL A 84 24.00 -18.25 -12.49
N ARG A 85 24.67 -17.16 -12.12
CA ARG A 85 24.90 -16.77 -10.72
C ARG A 85 23.98 -15.63 -10.33
N VAL A 86 23.57 -15.61 -9.09
CA VAL A 86 22.74 -14.54 -8.50
C VAL A 86 23.55 -13.78 -7.47
N GLU A 87 23.49 -12.45 -7.55
CA GLU A 87 24.03 -11.54 -6.54
C GLU A 87 22.94 -10.57 -6.10
N TYR A 88 23.04 -10.13 -4.85
CA TYR A 88 22.13 -9.14 -4.28
C TYR A 88 22.89 -7.86 -3.92
N ASN A 89 22.39 -6.71 -4.39
CA ASN A 89 22.95 -5.40 -4.09
C ASN A 89 21.95 -4.57 -3.30
N TYR A 90 22.31 -4.22 -2.09
CA TYR A 90 21.43 -3.47 -1.17
C TYR A 90 21.79 -1.98 -1.04
N THR A 91 22.69 -1.46 -1.88
CA THR A 91 23.20 -0.09 -1.76
C THR A 91 22.07 0.97 -1.78
N TYR A 92 21.13 0.86 -2.71
CA TYR A 92 20.02 1.82 -2.79
C TYR A 92 18.98 1.56 -1.72
N LEU A 93 18.67 0.31 -1.45
CA LEU A 93 17.80 -0.06 -0.32
C LEU A 93 18.30 0.54 0.99
N ASP A 94 19.58 0.35 1.29
CA ASP A 94 20.19 0.87 2.52
C ASP A 94 20.04 2.40 2.63
N ARG A 95 20.25 3.12 1.52
CA ARG A 95 20.06 4.58 1.50
C ARG A 95 18.63 4.99 1.79
N VAL A 96 17.65 4.29 1.21
CA VAL A 96 16.23 4.56 1.46
C VAL A 96 15.87 4.26 2.91
N MET A 97 16.25 3.09 3.42
CA MET A 97 15.93 2.69 4.80
C MET A 97 16.64 3.57 5.84
N ASP A 98 17.88 3.96 5.59
CA ASP A 98 18.62 4.92 6.44
C ASP A 98 17.93 6.29 6.45
N ALA A 99 17.41 6.75 5.31
CA ALA A 99 16.67 8.01 5.22
C ALA A 99 15.35 7.96 6.00
N TYR A 100 14.58 6.88 5.88
CA TYR A 100 13.36 6.67 6.67
C TYR A 100 13.66 6.64 8.16
N LYS A 101 14.64 5.85 8.57
CA LYS A 101 15.06 5.78 9.98
C LYS A 101 15.50 7.13 10.55
N LYS A 102 16.20 7.95 9.74
CA LYS A 102 16.67 9.28 10.13
C LYS A 102 15.53 10.23 10.49
N VAL A 103 14.35 10.05 9.91
CA VAL A 103 13.15 10.84 10.21
C VAL A 103 12.15 10.10 11.11
N GLY A 104 12.54 8.98 11.70
CA GLY A 104 11.72 8.23 12.65
C GLY A 104 10.69 7.29 12.03
N LEU A 105 10.78 7.00 10.72
CA LEU A 105 9.90 6.08 10.03
C LEU A 105 10.44 4.66 10.03
N ARG A 106 9.52 3.69 10.09
CA ARG A 106 9.75 2.29 9.75
C ARG A 106 9.09 1.96 8.42
N PRO A 107 9.68 1.12 7.57
CA PRO A 107 8.96 0.66 6.38
C PRO A 107 7.80 -0.29 6.77
N PHE A 108 6.68 -0.17 6.07
CA PHE A 108 5.70 -1.22 5.88
C PHE A 108 6.09 -1.85 4.53
N LEU A 109 6.81 -2.97 4.58
CA LEU A 109 7.45 -3.52 3.39
C LEU A 109 6.43 -4.15 2.44
N GLU A 110 6.26 -3.57 1.26
CA GLU A 110 5.58 -4.21 0.14
C GLU A 110 6.59 -5.00 -0.68
N LEU A 111 6.44 -6.31 -0.78
CA LEU A 111 7.32 -7.16 -1.58
C LEU A 111 6.85 -7.20 -3.05
N GLY A 112 7.26 -6.23 -3.82
CA GLY A 112 6.95 -6.01 -5.24
C GLY A 112 7.88 -4.96 -5.86
N PHE A 113 7.92 -4.77 -7.18
CA PHE A 113 7.41 -5.67 -8.20
C PHE A 113 8.50 -6.64 -8.63
N MET A 114 8.22 -7.51 -9.64
CA MET A 114 9.15 -8.56 -10.01
C MET A 114 10.43 -8.00 -10.69
N PRO A 115 11.64 -8.38 -10.27
CA PRO A 115 12.83 -8.04 -11.04
C PRO A 115 12.75 -8.62 -12.46
N LYS A 116 13.04 -7.82 -13.47
CA LYS A 116 12.94 -8.24 -14.88
C LYS A 116 13.66 -9.54 -15.18
N LYS A 117 14.84 -9.75 -14.59
CA LYS A 117 15.63 -10.98 -14.78
C LYS A 117 15.02 -12.20 -14.09
N LEU A 118 14.09 -12.01 -13.13
CA LEU A 118 13.38 -13.09 -12.46
C LEU A 118 11.96 -13.29 -13.00
N ALA A 119 11.43 -12.34 -13.74
CA ALA A 119 10.08 -12.35 -14.29
C ALA A 119 9.85 -13.50 -15.28
N SER A 120 8.65 -14.09 -15.28
CA SER A 120 8.21 -15.11 -16.24
C SER A 120 7.75 -14.50 -17.56
N GLY A 121 7.34 -13.22 -17.56
CA GLY A 121 6.81 -12.50 -18.71
C GLY A 121 7.28 -11.06 -18.75
N SER A 122 6.65 -10.27 -19.63
CA SER A 122 7.05 -8.89 -19.92
C SER A 122 5.97 -7.85 -19.59
N GLN A 123 4.86 -8.25 -18.97
CA GLN A 123 3.84 -7.30 -18.54
C GLN A 123 4.42 -6.32 -17.51
N THR A 124 4.15 -5.04 -17.69
CA THR A 124 4.62 -4.00 -16.78
C THR A 124 3.50 -3.00 -16.49
N ILE A 125 3.63 -2.30 -15.38
CA ILE A 125 2.74 -1.22 -14.98
C ILE A 125 3.54 0.05 -14.69
N PHE A 126 2.87 1.18 -14.76
CA PHE A 126 3.40 2.52 -14.55
C PHE A 126 4.46 2.96 -15.58
N TYR A 127 4.79 4.23 -15.57
CA TYR A 127 5.82 4.80 -16.42
C TYR A 127 7.18 4.15 -16.20
N TRP A 128 7.53 3.82 -14.97
CA TRP A 128 8.80 3.20 -14.59
C TRP A 128 8.84 1.67 -14.76
N GLN A 129 7.82 1.11 -15.43
CA GLN A 129 7.78 -0.26 -15.93
C GLN A 129 8.02 -1.35 -14.87
N GLY A 130 7.38 -1.24 -13.70
CA GLY A 130 7.35 -2.34 -12.72
C GLY A 130 6.79 -3.61 -13.34
N ASN A 131 7.55 -4.71 -13.32
CA ASN A 131 7.08 -5.96 -13.93
C ASN A 131 6.06 -6.65 -13.02
N THR A 132 4.91 -7.03 -13.59
CA THR A 132 3.75 -7.58 -12.88
C THR A 132 3.44 -9.04 -13.21
N THR A 133 4.44 -9.77 -13.70
CA THR A 133 4.32 -11.21 -13.96
C THR A 133 4.86 -12.04 -12.79
N PRO A 134 4.43 -13.31 -12.64
CA PRO A 134 4.99 -14.21 -11.63
C PRO A 134 6.50 -14.42 -11.79
N PRO A 135 7.20 -14.91 -10.76
CA PRO A 135 8.59 -15.31 -10.91
C PRO A 135 8.68 -16.55 -11.80
N LYS A 136 9.64 -16.60 -12.72
CA LYS A 136 9.94 -17.81 -13.48
C LYS A 136 10.56 -18.92 -12.64
N ASP A 137 11.07 -18.58 -11.46
CA ASP A 137 11.67 -19.48 -10.49
C ASP A 137 11.33 -19.03 -9.07
N TYR A 138 10.47 -19.78 -8.40
CA TYR A 138 10.00 -19.49 -7.04
C TYR A 138 11.08 -19.67 -5.98
N ASP A 139 12.05 -20.56 -6.20
CA ASP A 139 13.15 -20.74 -5.25
C ASP A 139 14.11 -19.55 -5.29
N MET A 140 14.36 -18.99 -6.48
CA MET A 140 15.11 -17.74 -6.61
C MET A 140 14.38 -16.56 -5.95
N TRP A 141 13.05 -16.45 -6.11
CA TRP A 141 12.24 -15.46 -5.43
C TRP A 141 12.35 -15.57 -3.91
N CYS A 142 12.10 -16.77 -3.37
CA CYS A 142 12.18 -17.02 -1.93
C CYS A 142 13.60 -16.75 -1.39
N ASN A 143 14.64 -17.10 -2.15
CA ASN A 143 16.03 -16.82 -1.75
C ASN A 143 16.33 -15.32 -1.73
N MET A 144 15.78 -14.54 -2.67
CA MET A 144 15.87 -13.08 -2.66
C MET A 144 15.21 -12.48 -1.41
N VAL A 145 14.01 -12.93 -1.09
CA VAL A 145 13.29 -12.50 0.12
C VAL A 145 14.06 -12.84 1.39
N ARG A 146 14.56 -14.08 1.51
CA ARG A 146 15.40 -14.49 2.66
C ARG A 146 16.68 -13.65 2.77
N SER A 147 17.31 -13.38 1.65
CA SER A 147 18.56 -12.58 1.60
C SER A 147 18.28 -11.15 2.04
N LEU A 148 17.19 -10.54 1.54
CA LEU A 148 16.73 -9.21 1.95
C LEU A 148 16.55 -9.12 3.47
N LEU A 149 15.79 -10.02 4.06
CA LEU A 149 15.47 -9.96 5.48
C LEU A 149 16.70 -10.17 6.35
N ARG A 150 17.59 -11.10 5.99
CA ARG A 150 18.87 -11.31 6.69
C ARG A 150 19.77 -10.09 6.61
N HIS A 151 19.81 -9.42 5.45
CA HIS A 151 20.54 -8.17 5.28
C HIS A 151 20.00 -7.07 6.19
N LEU A 152 18.67 -6.85 6.18
CA LEU A 152 18.03 -5.85 7.01
C LEU A 152 18.25 -6.12 8.50
N MET A 153 18.08 -7.36 8.96
CA MET A 153 18.35 -7.75 10.35
C MET A 153 19.81 -7.54 10.73
N GLY A 154 20.74 -7.87 9.83
CA GLY A 154 22.17 -7.64 10.06
C GLY A 154 22.55 -6.17 10.15
N ARG A 155 21.83 -5.29 9.45
CA ARG A 155 22.11 -3.85 9.42
C ARG A 155 21.40 -3.07 10.53
N TYR A 156 20.13 -3.36 10.77
CA TYR A 156 19.27 -2.57 11.68
C TYR A 156 19.00 -3.26 13.01
N GLY A 157 19.35 -4.51 13.15
CA GLY A 157 19.05 -5.35 14.30
C GLY A 157 17.74 -6.11 14.17
N GLU A 158 17.76 -7.35 14.66
CA GLU A 158 16.61 -8.26 14.60
C GLU A 158 15.37 -7.69 15.29
N GLU A 159 15.53 -7.19 16.52
CA GLU A 159 14.45 -6.63 17.34
C GLU A 159 13.75 -5.44 16.68
N GLU A 160 14.45 -4.68 15.85
CA GLU A 160 13.86 -3.58 15.08
C GLU A 160 13.14 -4.10 13.85
N VAL A 161 13.79 -4.97 13.06
CA VAL A 161 13.27 -5.37 11.74
C VAL A 161 12.04 -6.29 11.85
N ILE A 162 11.93 -7.10 12.89
CA ILE A 162 10.70 -7.91 13.13
C ILE A 162 9.45 -7.07 13.42
N GLN A 163 9.61 -5.78 13.75
CA GLN A 163 8.48 -4.86 13.93
C GLN A 163 7.96 -4.28 12.61
N TRP A 164 8.67 -4.47 11.52
CA TRP A 164 8.27 -3.98 10.20
C TRP A 164 7.23 -4.93 9.60
N PRO A 165 5.98 -4.47 9.36
CA PRO A 165 4.99 -5.32 8.70
C PRO A 165 5.42 -5.61 7.27
N ILE A 166 5.13 -6.82 6.79
CA ILE A 166 5.48 -7.26 5.44
C ILE A 166 4.20 -7.62 4.70
N GLU A 167 3.95 -6.95 3.60
CA GLU A 167 2.85 -7.17 2.67
C GLU A 167 3.37 -7.85 1.41
N VAL A 168 2.70 -8.91 0.98
CA VAL A 168 3.11 -9.63 -0.23
C VAL A 168 2.34 -9.10 -1.42
N TRP A 169 3.05 -8.36 -2.30
CA TRP A 169 2.54 -7.80 -3.53
C TRP A 169 1.61 -6.59 -3.36
N ASN A 170 1.08 -6.07 -4.51
CA ASN A 170 0.14 -4.97 -4.61
C ASN A 170 -0.98 -5.30 -5.60
N GLU A 171 -2.24 -5.15 -5.21
CA GLU A 171 -3.45 -5.25 -6.02
C GLU A 171 -3.50 -6.44 -7.00
N PRO A 172 -3.24 -7.68 -6.54
CA PRO A 172 -3.19 -8.84 -7.43
C PRO A 172 -4.54 -9.18 -8.08
N ASN A 173 -5.62 -8.56 -7.62
CA ASN A 173 -6.95 -8.69 -8.18
C ASN A 173 -7.18 -7.83 -9.44
N LEU A 174 -6.24 -6.95 -9.79
CA LEU A 174 -6.27 -6.13 -10.99
C LEU A 174 -5.27 -6.68 -12.03
N CYS A 175 -5.75 -6.96 -13.24
CA CYS A 175 -4.92 -7.58 -14.29
C CYS A 175 -3.71 -6.73 -14.73
N GLY A 176 -3.70 -5.42 -14.42
CA GLY A 176 -2.54 -4.55 -14.64
C GLY A 176 -1.43 -4.77 -13.60
N PHE A 177 -1.79 -5.10 -12.37
CA PHE A 177 -0.85 -5.29 -11.25
C PHE A 177 -0.42 -6.74 -11.02
N TRP A 178 -1.15 -7.70 -11.58
CA TRP A 178 -0.80 -9.11 -11.58
C TRP A 178 -1.30 -9.76 -12.87
N GLU A 179 -0.43 -10.48 -13.56
CA GLU A 179 -0.75 -11.04 -14.88
C GLU A 179 -2.03 -11.88 -14.83
N ASN A 180 -3.01 -11.50 -15.67
CA ASN A 180 -4.34 -12.09 -15.74
C ASN A 180 -5.18 -12.00 -14.45
N ALA A 181 -4.76 -11.27 -13.44
CA ALA A 181 -5.32 -11.32 -12.09
C ALA A 181 -5.49 -12.79 -11.61
N ASP A 182 -4.48 -13.64 -11.89
CA ASP A 182 -4.52 -15.05 -11.56
C ASP A 182 -4.44 -15.27 -10.05
N MET A 183 -5.59 -15.53 -9.46
CA MET A 183 -5.76 -15.69 -8.03
C MET A 183 -4.96 -16.87 -7.47
N GLN A 184 -4.91 -17.99 -8.19
CA GLN A 184 -4.22 -19.19 -7.71
C GLN A 184 -2.70 -19.02 -7.77
N GLU A 185 -2.21 -18.37 -8.81
CA GLU A 185 -0.79 -18.06 -8.92
C GLU A 185 -0.35 -17.02 -7.88
N TYR A 186 -1.22 -16.04 -7.55
CA TYR A 186 -0.97 -15.13 -6.43
C TYR A 186 -0.94 -15.86 -5.08
N PHE A 187 -1.89 -16.75 -4.80
CA PHE A 187 -1.90 -17.50 -3.55
C PHE A 187 -0.67 -18.38 -3.39
N LYS A 188 -0.18 -18.96 -4.48
CA LYS A 188 1.10 -19.67 -4.51
C LYS A 188 2.27 -18.73 -4.20
N LEU A 189 2.31 -17.53 -4.79
CA LEU A 189 3.33 -16.52 -4.46
C LEU A 189 3.27 -16.17 -2.98
N PHE A 190 2.08 -15.88 -2.46
CA PHE A 190 1.89 -15.53 -1.06
C PHE A 190 2.40 -16.63 -0.12
N HIS A 191 1.95 -17.86 -0.33
CA HIS A 191 2.32 -18.99 0.54
C HIS A 191 3.82 -19.26 0.53
N ARG A 192 4.44 -19.33 -0.67
CA ARG A 192 5.89 -19.53 -0.79
C ARG A 192 6.69 -18.40 -0.15
N THR A 193 6.20 -17.17 -0.25
CA THR A 193 6.83 -15.99 0.36
C THR A 193 6.65 -16.00 1.88
N PHE A 194 5.46 -16.33 2.35
CA PHE A 194 5.16 -16.47 3.79
C PHE A 194 6.11 -17.47 4.45
N ASP A 195 6.23 -18.68 3.90
CA ASP A 195 7.13 -19.71 4.41
C ASP A 195 8.59 -19.22 4.43
N ALA A 196 9.05 -18.60 3.34
CA ALA A 196 10.41 -18.09 3.23
C ALA A 196 10.72 -17.01 4.28
N ILE A 197 9.74 -16.17 4.62
CA ILE A 197 9.87 -15.15 5.67
C ILE A 197 9.92 -15.80 7.05
N LYS A 198 9.00 -16.71 7.33
CA LYS A 198 8.92 -17.41 8.64
C LYS A 198 10.12 -18.32 8.89
N GLU A 199 10.74 -18.88 7.85
CA GLU A 199 12.02 -19.60 7.96
C GLU A 199 13.18 -18.69 8.39
N VAL A 200 13.18 -17.40 8.02
CA VAL A 200 14.21 -16.45 8.46
C VAL A 200 14.01 -16.11 9.94
N ASN A 201 12.79 -15.73 10.30
CA ASN A 201 12.41 -15.49 11.68
C ASN A 201 10.87 -15.60 11.84
N PRO A 202 10.37 -16.49 12.69
CA PRO A 202 8.93 -16.66 12.92
C PRO A 202 8.26 -15.42 13.54
N GLY A 203 9.01 -14.49 14.12
CA GLY A 203 8.51 -13.24 14.69
C GLY A 203 8.10 -12.18 13.66
N PHE A 204 8.45 -12.33 12.38
CA PHE A 204 7.98 -11.42 11.34
C PHE A 204 6.46 -11.48 11.20
N ARG A 205 5.85 -10.31 10.97
CA ARG A 205 4.42 -10.17 10.69
C ARG A 205 4.21 -10.07 9.18
N VAL A 206 3.42 -10.99 8.63
CA VAL A 206 3.19 -11.12 7.18
C VAL A 206 1.71 -11.11 6.87
N GLY A 207 1.30 -10.30 5.90
CA GLY A 207 -0.08 -10.19 5.47
C GLY A 207 -0.23 -9.88 3.98
N GLY A 208 -1.46 -9.75 3.58
CA GLY A 208 -1.98 -9.47 2.24
C GLY A 208 -3.50 -9.53 2.25
N PRO A 209 -4.17 -9.60 1.12
CA PRO A 209 -3.66 -9.60 -0.26
C PRO A 209 -3.55 -8.23 -0.93
N ALA A 210 -3.70 -7.12 -0.21
CA ALA A 210 -3.62 -5.75 -0.75
C ALA A 210 -4.56 -5.50 -1.94
N VAL A 211 -5.77 -5.99 -1.89
CA VAL A 211 -6.75 -5.89 -2.99
C VAL A 211 -7.47 -4.55 -3.00
N CYS A 212 -7.94 -4.16 -4.18
CA CYS A 212 -8.67 -2.92 -4.41
C CYS A 212 -9.93 -3.13 -5.26
N GLY A 213 -10.89 -2.23 -5.13
CA GLY A 213 -12.04 -2.12 -6.01
C GLY A 213 -13.10 -3.22 -5.87
N GLY A 214 -14.02 -3.29 -6.82
CA GLY A 214 -15.26 -4.06 -6.71
C GLY A 214 -15.16 -5.59 -6.71
N THR A 215 -13.95 -6.17 -6.70
CA THR A 215 -13.74 -7.62 -6.58
C THR A 215 -13.11 -8.01 -5.25
N ASP A 216 -12.89 -7.06 -4.37
CA ASP A 216 -12.20 -7.22 -3.10
C ASP A 216 -12.87 -8.25 -2.17
N GLU A 217 -14.19 -8.25 -2.03
CA GLU A 217 -14.91 -9.23 -1.20
C GLU A 217 -14.63 -10.68 -1.66
N LYS A 218 -14.72 -10.93 -2.96
CA LYS A 218 -14.44 -12.25 -3.54
C LYS A 218 -13.00 -12.68 -3.28
N TRP A 219 -12.05 -11.75 -3.42
CA TRP A 219 -10.64 -12.06 -3.24
C TRP A 219 -10.27 -12.28 -1.77
N ILE A 220 -10.82 -11.47 -0.87
CA ILE A 220 -10.59 -11.63 0.58
C ILE A 220 -11.20 -12.95 1.06
N GLN A 221 -12.43 -13.28 0.63
CA GLN A 221 -13.05 -14.57 0.95
C GLN A 221 -12.16 -15.74 0.51
N ALA A 222 -11.75 -15.76 -0.76
CA ALA A 222 -10.91 -16.81 -1.32
C ALA A 222 -9.52 -16.87 -0.67
N PHE A 223 -8.94 -15.72 -0.31
CA PHE A 223 -7.66 -15.64 0.39
C PHE A 223 -7.75 -16.26 1.80
N MET A 224 -8.81 -15.93 2.54
CA MET A 224 -9.02 -16.50 3.87
C MET A 224 -9.31 -17.99 3.81
N GLU A 225 -10.09 -18.46 2.82
CA GLU A 225 -10.31 -19.88 2.56
C GLU A 225 -9.00 -20.61 2.28
N TYR A 226 -8.16 -20.05 1.40
CA TYR A 226 -6.86 -20.61 1.07
C TYR A 226 -5.93 -20.68 2.29
N CYS A 227 -5.87 -19.62 3.10
CA CYS A 227 -5.09 -19.61 4.34
C CYS A 227 -5.57 -20.67 5.33
N HIS A 228 -6.89 -20.80 5.47
CA HIS A 228 -7.52 -21.81 6.34
C HIS A 228 -7.16 -23.25 5.89
N GLU A 229 -7.38 -23.56 4.61
CA GLU A 229 -7.13 -24.89 4.05
C GLU A 229 -5.67 -25.31 4.10
N ASN A 230 -4.75 -24.34 3.97
CA ASN A 230 -3.31 -24.57 3.97
C ASN A 230 -2.66 -24.30 5.35
N HIS A 231 -3.44 -24.02 6.38
CA HIS A 231 -2.97 -23.75 7.75
C HIS A 231 -1.93 -22.63 7.84
N ILE A 232 -2.11 -21.56 7.05
CA ILE A 232 -1.21 -20.40 7.04
C ILE A 232 -1.65 -19.42 8.14
N PRO A 233 -0.89 -19.24 9.22
CA PRO A 233 -1.25 -18.30 10.30
C PRO A 233 -0.89 -16.86 9.88
N VAL A 234 -1.64 -16.31 8.92
CA VAL A 234 -1.47 -14.94 8.46
C VAL A 234 -1.62 -13.95 9.63
N ASP A 235 -0.76 -12.94 9.70
CA ASP A 235 -0.69 -12.04 10.87
C ASP A 235 -1.62 -10.83 10.78
N PHE A 236 -2.03 -10.43 9.56
CA PHE A 236 -2.98 -9.35 9.29
C PHE A 236 -3.52 -9.45 7.86
N VAL A 237 -4.61 -8.74 7.60
CA VAL A 237 -5.18 -8.62 6.25
C VAL A 237 -5.02 -7.20 5.76
N THR A 238 -4.72 -7.03 4.47
CA THR A 238 -4.58 -5.71 3.84
C THR A 238 -5.52 -5.56 2.65
N ARG A 239 -5.96 -4.33 2.44
CA ARG A 239 -6.73 -3.90 1.28
C ARG A 239 -6.61 -2.40 1.08
N HIS A 240 -7.04 -1.91 -0.09
CA HIS A 240 -7.13 -0.49 -0.40
C HIS A 240 -8.57 0.02 -0.27
N HIS A 241 -8.72 1.34 -0.14
CA HIS A 241 -10.01 1.97 0.03
C HIS A 241 -10.07 3.34 -0.62
N TYR A 242 -10.58 3.37 -1.84
CA TYR A 242 -10.88 4.59 -2.59
C TYR A 242 -12.38 4.73 -2.72
N THR A 243 -12.89 5.96 -2.63
CA THR A 243 -14.32 6.24 -2.44
C THR A 243 -14.89 7.12 -3.54
N ILE A 244 -14.58 6.77 -4.78
CA ILE A 244 -15.12 7.40 -5.97
C ILE A 244 -15.70 6.37 -6.93
N ASP A 245 -16.64 6.83 -7.76
CA ASP A 245 -17.01 6.13 -8.98
C ASP A 245 -15.87 6.21 -10.01
N PRO A 246 -15.84 5.30 -11.02
CA PRO A 246 -14.83 5.35 -12.08
C PRO A 246 -14.73 6.75 -12.69
N PRO A 247 -13.53 7.31 -12.86
CA PRO A 247 -13.36 8.68 -13.33
C PRO A 247 -13.67 8.85 -14.81
N GLU A 248 -14.25 9.99 -15.17
CA GLU A 248 -14.29 10.49 -16.54
C GLU A 248 -13.06 11.38 -16.77
N CYS A 249 -12.23 11.02 -17.77
CA CYS A 249 -11.04 11.79 -18.09
C CYS A 249 -11.35 12.82 -19.19
N ILE A 250 -11.12 14.10 -18.90
CA ILE A 250 -11.26 15.21 -19.83
C ILE A 250 -9.90 15.92 -19.94
N GLY A 251 -9.21 15.69 -21.05
CA GLY A 251 -7.84 16.15 -21.22
C GLY A 251 -6.89 15.50 -20.20
N HIS A 252 -6.25 16.31 -19.38
CA HIS A 252 -5.33 15.86 -18.34
C HIS A 252 -5.96 15.69 -16.96
N TYR A 253 -7.26 15.91 -16.84
CA TYR A 253 -7.95 15.87 -15.56
C TYR A 253 -8.93 14.73 -15.47
N ALA A 254 -9.06 14.16 -14.29
CA ALA A 254 -10.02 13.12 -13.97
C ALA A 254 -11.10 13.69 -13.04
N TYR A 255 -12.34 13.48 -13.42
CA TYR A 255 -13.53 13.91 -12.69
C TYR A 255 -14.29 12.68 -12.20
N SER A 256 -14.58 12.64 -10.92
CA SER A 256 -15.33 11.53 -10.32
C SER A 256 -16.33 12.08 -9.32
N GLU A 257 -17.41 11.36 -9.13
CA GLU A 257 -18.31 11.59 -8.02
C GLU A 257 -17.85 10.79 -6.79
N LEU A 258 -18.01 11.39 -5.61
CA LEU A 258 -17.73 10.68 -4.37
C LEU A 258 -18.85 9.67 -4.09
N MET A 259 -18.44 8.46 -3.75
CA MET A 259 -19.33 7.48 -3.13
C MET A 259 -19.79 8.00 -1.76
N LYS A 260 -20.94 7.54 -1.30
CA LYS A 260 -21.37 7.82 0.07
C LYS A 260 -20.41 7.12 1.05
N ALA A 261 -19.99 7.84 2.07
CA ALA A 261 -19.08 7.27 3.08
C ALA A 261 -19.66 6.03 3.77
N GLU A 262 -20.98 5.99 3.95
CA GLU A 262 -21.68 4.83 4.51
C GLU A 262 -21.51 3.56 3.68
N ASP A 263 -21.50 3.67 2.35
CA ASP A 263 -21.28 2.52 1.44
C ASP A 263 -19.84 1.99 1.58
N GLY A 264 -18.86 2.89 1.68
CA GLY A 264 -17.47 2.53 1.97
C GLY A 264 -17.31 1.82 3.32
N PHE A 265 -17.93 2.33 4.36
CA PHE A 265 -17.90 1.67 5.68
C PHE A 265 -18.59 0.32 5.70
N ALA A 266 -19.70 0.17 4.96
CA ALA A 266 -20.38 -1.11 4.80
C ALA A 266 -19.48 -2.13 4.11
N ASN A 267 -18.75 -1.72 3.07
CA ASN A 267 -17.79 -2.57 2.38
C ASN A 267 -16.61 -3.01 3.29
N LEU A 268 -16.07 -2.10 4.10
CA LEU A 268 -15.05 -2.46 5.10
C LEU A 268 -15.59 -3.43 6.16
N LYS A 269 -16.86 -3.24 6.57
CA LYS A 269 -17.50 -4.18 7.49
C LYS A 269 -17.66 -5.57 6.88
N THR A 270 -17.98 -5.68 5.60
CA THR A 270 -18.04 -6.97 4.91
C THR A 270 -16.68 -7.69 4.98
N THR A 271 -15.57 -6.98 4.78
CA THR A 271 -14.22 -7.54 4.98
C THR A 271 -14.03 -8.09 6.39
N ARG A 272 -14.46 -7.36 7.43
CA ARG A 272 -14.40 -7.82 8.82
C ARG A 272 -15.23 -9.06 9.03
N ASP A 273 -16.47 -9.09 8.52
CA ASP A 273 -17.39 -10.20 8.68
C ASP A 273 -16.85 -11.47 7.99
N ILE A 274 -16.19 -11.34 6.84
CA ILE A 274 -15.50 -12.45 6.16
C ILE A 274 -14.38 -13.01 7.05
N ILE A 275 -13.49 -12.18 7.53
CA ILE A 275 -12.35 -12.61 8.36
C ILE A 275 -12.85 -13.29 9.65
N ASP A 276 -13.84 -12.69 10.31
CA ASP A 276 -14.37 -13.19 11.58
C ASP A 276 -15.23 -14.46 11.42
N SER A 277 -15.58 -14.84 10.19
CA SER A 277 -16.24 -16.11 9.90
C SER A 277 -15.31 -17.33 10.07
N PHE A 278 -13.99 -17.10 10.08
CA PHE A 278 -12.97 -18.12 10.35
C PHE A 278 -12.52 -18.01 11.81
N PRO A 279 -12.84 -18.98 12.67
CA PRO A 279 -12.59 -18.86 14.12
C PRO A 279 -11.13 -18.55 14.48
N GLU A 280 -10.18 -19.13 13.76
CA GLU A 280 -8.73 -18.94 13.98
C GLU A 280 -8.21 -17.57 13.57
N TYR A 281 -8.92 -16.86 12.66
CA TYR A 281 -8.56 -15.54 12.19
C TYR A 281 -9.42 -14.42 12.78
N LYS A 282 -10.35 -14.77 13.66
CA LYS A 282 -11.24 -13.80 14.28
C LYS A 282 -10.47 -12.69 14.98
N GLY A 283 -10.76 -11.45 14.61
CA GLY A 283 -10.13 -10.28 15.19
C GLY A 283 -8.76 -9.95 14.61
N LEU A 284 -8.29 -10.61 13.54
CA LEU A 284 -7.08 -10.19 12.83
C LEU A 284 -7.16 -8.71 12.46
N GLN A 285 -6.04 -8.01 12.58
CA GLN A 285 -5.94 -6.62 12.17
C GLN A 285 -6.20 -6.48 10.67
N ILE A 286 -6.94 -5.44 10.29
CA ILE A 286 -7.13 -5.01 8.91
C ILE A 286 -6.38 -3.70 8.74
N HIS A 287 -5.41 -3.65 7.84
CA HIS A 287 -4.72 -2.44 7.46
C HIS A 287 -5.20 -1.98 6.08
N ILE A 288 -5.65 -0.73 6.00
CA ILE A 288 -5.94 -0.09 4.72
C ILE A 288 -4.64 0.53 4.23
N THR A 289 -3.91 -0.22 3.38
CA THR A 289 -2.55 0.11 2.98
C THR A 289 -2.47 1.17 1.88
N GLU A 290 -3.60 1.53 1.29
CA GLU A 290 -3.80 2.74 0.51
C GLU A 290 -5.22 3.27 0.70
N PHE A 291 -5.36 4.57 0.93
CA PHE A 291 -6.66 5.23 0.88
C PHE A 291 -6.53 6.69 0.43
N ASN A 292 -7.53 7.14 -0.29
CA ASN A 292 -7.81 8.53 -0.63
C ASN A 292 -9.27 8.62 -1.13
N SER A 293 -9.72 9.77 -1.54
CA SER A 293 -10.96 9.87 -2.33
C SER A 293 -10.77 9.17 -3.68
N SER A 294 -9.81 9.60 -4.49
CA SER A 294 -9.53 9.09 -5.82
C SER A 294 -8.23 8.28 -5.87
N TYR A 295 -8.21 7.27 -6.74
CA TYR A 295 -7.04 6.45 -7.06
C TYR A 295 -6.25 6.97 -8.27
N THR A 296 -6.63 8.13 -8.82
CA THR A 296 -5.91 8.70 -9.97
C THR A 296 -5.29 10.05 -9.60
N PRO A 297 -3.99 10.26 -9.90
CA PRO A 297 -3.29 11.50 -9.53
C PRO A 297 -3.87 12.75 -10.21
N GLN A 298 -4.52 12.60 -11.38
CA GLN A 298 -5.18 13.72 -12.06
C GLN A 298 -6.54 14.12 -11.46
N GLY A 299 -6.95 13.47 -10.37
CA GLY A 299 -8.23 13.73 -9.73
C GLY A 299 -8.30 15.13 -9.13
N VAL A 300 -9.07 16.02 -9.77
CA VAL A 300 -9.24 17.42 -9.30
C VAL A 300 -9.83 17.54 -7.89
N ILE A 301 -10.37 16.45 -7.38
CA ILE A 301 -10.96 16.42 -6.05
C ILE A 301 -9.92 16.52 -4.94
N HIS A 302 -8.68 16.05 -5.17
CA HIS A 302 -7.63 15.99 -4.15
C HIS A 302 -7.34 17.38 -3.53
N ASP A 303 -7.35 18.44 -4.34
CA ASP A 303 -7.06 19.81 -3.91
C ASP A 303 -8.30 20.57 -3.44
N THR A 304 -9.32 19.86 -2.96
CA THR A 304 -10.57 20.48 -2.52
C THR A 304 -10.82 20.28 -1.03
N ASN A 305 -11.58 21.23 -0.44
CA ASN A 305 -12.08 21.09 0.93
C ASN A 305 -13.03 19.89 1.10
N LEU A 306 -13.62 19.40 0.01
CA LEU A 306 -14.47 18.20 0.03
C LEU A 306 -13.64 16.95 0.30
N ASN A 307 -12.45 16.83 -0.33
CA ASN A 307 -11.51 15.75 -0.03
C ASN A 307 -11.10 15.76 1.45
N ALA A 308 -10.70 16.92 1.96
CA ALA A 308 -10.32 17.06 3.36
C ALA A 308 -11.44 16.63 4.34
N ALA A 309 -12.69 17.00 4.02
CA ALA A 309 -13.85 16.61 4.82
C ALA A 309 -14.10 15.09 4.77
N LEU A 310 -13.94 14.47 3.60
CA LEU A 310 -14.07 13.02 3.43
C LEU A 310 -12.99 12.26 4.22
N ILE A 311 -11.74 12.69 4.11
CA ILE A 311 -10.62 12.08 4.85
C ILE A 311 -10.89 12.17 6.36
N ALA A 312 -11.32 13.33 6.87
CA ALA A 312 -11.66 13.48 8.27
C ALA A 312 -12.81 12.56 8.70
N GLN A 313 -13.82 12.38 7.85
CA GLN A 313 -14.94 11.47 8.11
C GLN A 313 -14.46 10.00 8.15
N GLN A 314 -13.63 9.58 7.22
CA GLN A 314 -13.07 8.23 7.21
C GLN A 314 -12.22 7.96 8.45
N LEU A 315 -11.31 8.87 8.79
CA LEU A 315 -10.45 8.73 9.96
C LEU A 315 -11.25 8.76 11.28
N SER A 316 -12.40 9.42 11.33
CA SER A 316 -13.27 9.43 12.54
C SER A 316 -13.84 8.05 12.87
N ARG A 317 -13.84 7.10 11.93
CA ARG A 317 -14.32 5.74 12.08
C ARG A 317 -13.17 4.71 12.23
N LEU A 318 -11.93 5.18 12.30
CA LEU A 318 -10.77 4.32 12.53
C LEU A 318 -10.91 3.57 13.87
N GLY A 319 -10.65 2.27 13.84
CA GLY A 319 -10.83 1.38 14.97
C GLY A 319 -12.21 0.69 15.06
N ASP A 320 -13.20 1.11 14.24
CA ASP A 320 -14.49 0.42 14.19
C ASP A 320 -14.34 -0.97 13.55
N VAL A 321 -13.58 -1.07 12.47
CA VAL A 321 -13.34 -2.33 11.73
C VAL A 321 -11.89 -2.55 11.31
N ASN A 322 -11.10 -1.50 11.14
CA ASN A 322 -9.71 -1.54 10.67
C ASN A 322 -8.76 -0.88 11.65
N GLU A 323 -7.51 -1.33 11.65
CA GLU A 323 -6.45 -0.88 12.55
C GLU A 323 -5.79 0.42 12.09
N SER A 324 -5.62 0.62 10.78
CA SER A 324 -4.94 1.78 10.22
C SER A 324 -5.45 2.16 8.84
N TYR A 325 -5.17 3.40 8.48
CA TYR A 325 -5.27 3.94 7.12
C TYR A 325 -3.90 4.47 6.69
N SER A 326 -3.46 4.14 5.49
CA SER A 326 -2.25 4.67 4.87
C SER A 326 -2.65 5.64 3.76
N TYR A 327 -2.53 6.95 4.03
CA TYR A 327 -2.91 7.97 3.07
C TYR A 327 -2.01 7.91 1.83
N TRP A 328 -2.61 7.86 0.67
CA TRP A 328 -1.94 7.79 -0.63
C TRP A 328 -1.95 9.17 -1.31
N THR A 329 -0.85 9.94 -1.29
CA THR A 329 0.49 9.76 -0.75
C THR A 329 0.91 10.93 0.15
N PHE A 330 2.09 10.84 0.78
CA PHE A 330 2.56 11.93 1.65
C PHE A 330 2.96 13.19 0.88
N GLY A 331 3.43 13.06 -0.35
CA GLY A 331 3.94 14.17 -1.16
C GLY A 331 3.73 13.93 -2.65
N ASP A 332 3.85 14.99 -3.43
CA ASP A 332 3.63 15.01 -4.86
C ASP A 332 4.88 14.72 -5.70
N VAL A 333 5.98 14.33 -5.08
CA VAL A 333 7.08 13.69 -5.82
C VAL A 333 6.63 12.27 -6.20
N PHE A 334 6.00 12.17 -7.38
CA PHE A 334 5.22 11.01 -7.79
C PHE A 334 5.26 10.86 -9.32
N GLU A 335 5.42 9.64 -9.86
CA GLU A 335 5.70 9.46 -11.29
C GLU A 335 5.02 8.23 -11.94
N GLU A 336 3.83 7.85 -11.50
CA GLU A 336 3.16 6.66 -12.07
C GLU A 336 2.75 6.81 -13.52
N LEU A 337 2.33 8.01 -13.92
CA LEU A 337 1.77 8.27 -15.25
C LEU A 337 2.81 8.67 -16.31
N GLY A 338 3.99 9.08 -15.90
CA GLY A 338 5.04 9.48 -16.81
C GLY A 338 4.77 10.79 -17.58
N VAL A 339 5.37 10.94 -18.75
CA VAL A 339 5.25 12.11 -19.61
C VAL A 339 3.85 12.18 -20.22
N PRO A 340 3.15 13.33 -20.21
CA PRO A 340 3.58 14.67 -19.76
C PRO A 340 3.51 14.90 -18.25
N PHE A 341 3.21 13.90 -17.47
CA PHE A 341 2.98 13.99 -16.04
C PHE A 341 4.21 13.62 -15.21
N THR A 342 5.34 13.53 -15.84
CA THR A 342 6.59 13.13 -15.20
C THR A 342 7.59 14.29 -15.18
N PRO A 343 8.59 14.16 -14.37
CA PRO A 343 8.55 13.55 -13.04
C PRO A 343 7.86 14.52 -12.08
N PHE A 344 7.53 14.08 -10.90
CA PHE A 344 7.01 15.00 -9.87
C PHE A 344 5.66 15.65 -10.19
N HIS A 345 4.89 15.06 -11.09
CA HIS A 345 3.50 15.43 -11.28
C HIS A 345 2.66 14.57 -10.35
N GLY A 346 2.15 15.18 -9.31
CA GLY A 346 1.36 14.51 -8.31
C GLY A 346 -0.12 14.88 -8.37
N GLY A 347 -0.67 15.21 -7.22
CA GLY A 347 -2.07 15.53 -6.98
C GLY A 347 -2.69 14.68 -5.89
N PHE A 348 -1.93 13.74 -5.31
CA PHE A 348 -2.33 12.99 -4.12
C PHE A 348 -1.80 13.61 -2.83
N GLY A 349 -0.68 14.32 -2.90
CA GLY A 349 0.16 14.62 -1.77
C GLY A 349 -0.48 15.46 -0.67
N LEU A 350 -0.12 15.14 0.58
CA LEU A 350 -0.31 16.07 1.69
C LEU A 350 0.59 17.32 1.51
N VAL A 351 1.70 17.16 0.80
CA VAL A 351 2.58 18.25 0.38
C VAL A 351 2.56 18.33 -1.14
N ALA A 352 2.17 19.50 -1.66
CA ALA A 352 2.20 19.76 -3.08
C ALA A 352 3.61 20.10 -3.53
N ASN A 353 4.00 19.59 -4.71
CA ASN A 353 5.22 19.98 -5.39
C ASN A 353 4.97 21.30 -6.15
N GLY A 354 5.71 22.36 -5.85
CA GLY A 354 5.46 23.63 -6.48
C GLY A 354 6.43 24.74 -6.16
#